data_cd214eb0450075a13c3f70e6d18921d5
#
_entry.id   cd214eb0450075a13c3f70e6d18921d5
#
_cell.length_a   1.000
_cell.length_b   1.000
_cell.length_c   1.000
_cell.angle_alpha   90.00
_cell.angle_beta   90.00
_cell.angle_gamma   90.00
#
_symmetry.space_group_name_H-M   'P 1'
#
loop_
_entity.id
_entity.type
_entity.pdbx_description
1 polymer ?
#
loop_
_entity_poly.entity_id
_entity_poly.type
_entity_poly.pdbx_seq_one_letter_code
_entity_poly.pdbx_strand_id
1 'polypeptide(L)'
;VHKMGIKDITICASSLGKAHDPIVPYIEDGTITGIQSSGVRGKIGEAISTGRLKNLAIMRSHGGRVRAIESGEVHIDIAFIGAPTCDEYGNMRANGGKSDCGVLSYAMVDAQYADKVVAVTDCLVPFPNIPASISMVDVDYVCVVDEIGNPAKIATGAAKPTTDVRKIMMADYCTKFVV
;
A
#
# COMPACT_ATOMS: atom_id res chain seq x y z
N VAL A 1 15.73 -7.62 -3.95
CA VAL A 1 16.47 -6.64 -3.17
C VAL A 1 17.43 -7.34 -2.21
N HIS A 2 16.97 -8.00 -1.14
CA HIS A 2 17.83 -8.71 -0.17
C HIS A 2 18.77 -9.73 -0.84
N LYS A 3 18.25 -10.59 -1.74
CA LYS A 3 19.06 -11.57 -2.51
C LYS A 3 20.14 -10.92 -3.41
N MET A 4 20.00 -9.64 -3.72
CA MET A 4 20.96 -8.85 -4.50
C MET A 4 21.98 -8.11 -3.61
N GLY A 5 21.92 -8.30 -2.29
CA GLY A 5 22.80 -7.62 -1.33
C GLY A 5 22.51 -6.13 -1.14
N ILE A 6 21.39 -5.63 -1.61
CA ILE A 6 21.00 -4.21 -1.44
C ILE A 6 20.61 -3.98 0.02
N LYS A 7 21.13 -2.93 0.62
CA LYS A 7 20.95 -2.54 2.02
C LYS A 7 20.52 -1.07 2.13
N ASP A 8 20.21 -0.63 3.34
CA ASP A 8 19.84 0.76 3.67
C ASP A 8 18.58 1.28 2.96
N ILE A 9 17.54 0.42 2.84
CA ILE A 9 16.27 0.79 2.21
C ILE A 9 15.34 1.44 3.22
N THR A 10 14.68 2.52 2.82
CA THR A 10 13.53 3.08 3.51
C THR A 10 12.24 2.63 2.83
N ILE A 11 11.35 1.99 3.58
CA ILE A 11 10.01 1.64 3.10
C ILE A 11 9.08 2.83 3.35
N CYS A 12 8.46 3.32 2.27
CA CYS A 12 7.40 4.31 2.32
C CYS A 12 6.06 3.63 1.95
N ALA A 13 5.18 3.44 2.94
CA ALA A 13 3.91 2.73 2.74
C ALA A 13 2.77 3.38 3.53
N SER A 14 1.52 3.15 3.10
CA SER A 14 0.35 3.69 3.79
C SER A 14 0.20 3.12 5.21
N SER A 15 0.29 1.80 5.35
CA SER A 15 0.36 1.14 6.67
C SER A 15 1.00 -0.24 6.55
N LEU A 16 1.66 -0.67 7.62
CA LEU A 16 2.30 -1.97 7.72
C LEU A 16 1.64 -2.77 8.87
N GLY A 17 0.91 -3.80 8.51
CA GLY A 17 0.21 -4.68 9.43
C GLY A 17 0.83 -6.07 9.52
N LYS A 18 0.15 -7.00 10.18
CA LYS A 18 0.60 -8.40 10.37
C LYS A 18 0.98 -9.13 9.07
N ALA A 19 0.33 -8.78 7.95
CA ALA A 19 0.67 -9.38 6.65
C ALA A 19 2.12 -9.07 6.21
N HIS A 20 2.71 -8.02 6.75
CA HIS A 20 4.08 -7.59 6.46
C HIS A 20 5.10 -8.09 7.49
N ASP A 21 4.70 -8.85 8.52
CA ASP A 21 5.61 -9.41 9.53
C ASP A 21 6.81 -10.20 8.92
N PRO A 22 6.69 -10.86 7.76
CA PRO A 22 7.82 -11.51 7.10
C PRO A 22 8.99 -10.59 6.72
N ILE A 23 8.83 -9.26 6.74
CA ILE A 23 9.95 -8.34 6.47
C ILE A 23 10.83 -8.05 7.70
N VAL A 24 10.44 -8.47 8.89
CA VAL A 24 11.19 -8.21 10.14
C VAL A 24 12.65 -8.70 10.09
N PRO A 25 12.98 -9.89 9.55
CA PRO A 25 14.37 -10.31 9.39
C PRO A 25 15.20 -9.34 8.54
N TYR A 26 14.59 -8.61 7.61
CA TYR A 26 15.27 -7.62 6.77
C TYR A 26 15.50 -6.28 7.48
N ILE A 27 14.80 -6.02 8.58
CA ILE A 27 15.11 -4.94 9.51
C ILE A 27 16.35 -5.33 10.34
N GLU A 28 16.38 -6.56 10.82
CA GLU A 28 17.45 -7.07 11.68
C GLU A 28 18.79 -7.20 10.95
N ASP A 29 18.78 -7.54 9.66
CA ASP A 29 19.99 -7.66 8.85
C ASP A 29 20.44 -6.35 8.20
N GLY A 30 19.72 -5.24 8.42
CA GLY A 30 20.01 -3.93 7.87
C GLY A 30 19.68 -3.74 6.39
N THR A 31 18.90 -4.63 5.80
CA THR A 31 18.31 -4.41 4.46
C THR A 31 17.33 -3.25 4.51
N ILE A 32 16.43 -3.26 5.53
CA ILE A 32 15.47 -2.19 5.78
C ILE A 32 15.95 -1.42 7.00
N THR A 33 16.24 -0.14 6.84
CA THR A 33 16.77 0.73 7.89
C THR A 33 15.86 1.88 8.25
N GLY A 34 14.93 2.25 7.39
CA GLY A 34 13.96 3.32 7.61
C GLY A 34 12.54 2.90 7.26
N ILE A 35 11.55 3.48 7.94
CA ILE A 35 10.13 3.28 7.65
C ILE A 35 9.42 4.62 7.71
N GLN A 36 8.63 4.91 6.66
CA GLN A 36 7.69 6.02 6.62
C GLN A 36 6.30 5.47 6.35
N SER A 37 5.37 5.70 7.28
CA SER A 37 4.06 5.06 7.22
C SER A 37 3.01 5.90 7.95
N SER A 38 1.73 5.59 7.76
CA SER A 38 0.66 6.15 8.60
C SER A 38 0.35 5.28 9.82
N GLY A 39 0.93 4.11 9.92
CA GLY A 39 0.83 3.24 11.08
C GLY A 39 1.53 1.90 10.90
N VAL A 40 2.02 1.35 12.00
CA VAL A 40 2.66 0.04 12.04
C VAL A 40 2.03 -0.83 13.11
N ARG A 41 1.91 -2.13 12.85
CA ARG A 41 1.32 -3.12 13.76
C ARG A 41 2.07 -4.45 13.66
N GLY A 42 1.75 -5.39 14.55
CA GLY A 42 2.36 -6.71 14.55
C GLY A 42 3.83 -6.69 14.94
N LYS A 43 4.61 -7.66 14.47
CA LYS A 43 6.04 -7.79 14.79
C LYS A 43 6.89 -6.63 14.27
N ILE A 44 6.46 -5.96 13.20
CA ILE A 44 7.14 -4.75 12.70
C ILE A 44 7.02 -3.64 13.74
N GLY A 45 5.81 -3.40 14.28
CA GLY A 45 5.60 -2.41 15.33
C GLY A 45 6.43 -2.70 16.58
N GLU A 46 6.54 -3.98 16.97
CA GLU A 46 7.41 -4.42 18.04
C GLU A 46 8.89 -4.15 17.74
N ALA A 47 9.36 -4.50 16.53
CA ALA A 47 10.75 -4.27 16.12
C ALA A 47 11.14 -2.79 16.19
N ILE A 48 10.24 -1.91 15.78
CA ILE A 48 10.45 -0.46 15.86
C ILE A 48 10.44 0.02 17.32
N SER A 49 9.45 -0.41 18.10
CA SER A 49 9.28 0.03 19.49
C SER A 49 10.42 -0.46 20.41
N THR A 50 11.07 -1.54 20.04
CA THR A 50 12.23 -2.10 20.78
C THR A 50 13.57 -1.63 20.22
N GLY A 51 13.59 -0.65 19.31
CA GLY A 51 14.81 -0.04 18.80
C GLY A 51 15.63 -0.91 17.84
N ARG A 52 15.01 -1.90 17.18
CA ARG A 52 15.69 -2.75 16.20
C ARG A 52 15.85 -2.10 14.82
N LEU A 53 15.08 -1.05 14.53
CA LEU A 53 15.25 -0.28 13.31
C LEU A 53 16.45 0.68 13.44
N LYS A 54 17.36 0.64 12.48
CA LYS A 54 18.61 1.44 12.52
C LYS A 54 18.34 2.95 12.44
N ASN A 55 17.45 3.36 11.54
CA ASN A 55 17.09 4.76 11.34
C ASN A 55 15.68 5.02 11.91
N LEU A 56 15.08 6.15 11.54
CA LEU A 56 13.78 6.56 12.08
C LEU A 56 12.60 5.83 11.43
N ALA A 57 11.60 5.57 12.25
CA ALA A 57 10.25 5.30 11.77
C ALA A 57 9.43 6.60 11.90
N ILE A 58 9.04 7.17 10.76
CA ILE A 58 8.26 8.41 10.70
C ILE A 58 6.81 8.08 10.40
N MET A 59 5.92 8.48 11.32
CA MET A 59 4.48 8.28 11.16
C MET A 59 3.82 9.59 10.72
N ARG A 60 3.05 9.51 9.62
CA ARG A 60 2.25 10.63 9.10
C ARG A 60 0.79 10.20 8.97
N SER A 61 -0.13 11.14 9.08
CA SER A 61 -1.52 10.89 8.68
C SER A 61 -1.59 10.60 7.17
N HIS A 62 -2.69 10.05 6.69
CA HIS A 62 -2.87 9.76 5.25
C HIS A 62 -2.65 11.01 4.40
N GLY A 63 -3.31 12.13 4.71
CA GLY A 63 -3.09 13.40 4.01
C GLY A 63 -1.70 13.99 4.22
N GLY A 64 -1.12 13.80 5.42
CA GLY A 64 0.25 14.23 5.71
C GLY A 64 1.31 13.50 4.90
N ARG A 65 1.09 12.22 4.57
CA ARG A 65 1.96 11.46 3.66
C ARG A 65 1.87 12.00 2.23
N VAL A 66 0.66 12.20 1.73
CA VAL A 66 0.43 12.79 0.40
C VAL A 66 1.15 14.13 0.29
N ARG A 67 0.89 15.06 1.23
CA ARG A 67 1.55 16.37 1.27
C ARG A 67 3.08 16.27 1.28
N ALA A 68 3.64 15.34 2.05
CA ALA A 68 5.09 15.18 2.16
C ALA A 68 5.73 14.71 0.86
N ILE A 69 5.03 13.89 0.07
CA ILE A 69 5.48 13.45 -1.25
C ILE A 69 5.35 14.60 -2.26
N GLU A 70 4.20 15.25 -2.33
CA GLU A 70 3.94 16.37 -3.26
C GLU A 70 4.86 17.56 -3.02
N SER A 71 5.25 17.82 -1.75
CA SER A 71 6.17 18.90 -1.40
C SER A 71 7.65 18.56 -1.58
N GLY A 72 7.98 17.31 -1.94
CA GLY A 72 9.36 16.82 -2.04
C GLY A 72 10.04 16.56 -0.69
N GLU A 73 9.30 16.64 0.44
CA GLU A 73 9.82 16.24 1.78
C GLU A 73 10.14 14.74 1.83
N VAL A 74 9.38 13.94 1.08
CA VAL A 74 9.59 12.51 0.88
C VAL A 74 9.80 12.25 -0.59
N HIS A 75 10.97 11.75 -0.94
CA HIS A 75 11.29 11.26 -2.27
C HIS A 75 11.03 9.75 -2.37
N ILE A 76 10.54 9.30 -3.52
CA ILE A 76 10.27 7.89 -3.80
C ILE A 76 11.05 7.50 -5.07
N ASP A 77 12.08 6.68 -4.91
CA ASP A 77 12.88 6.19 -6.03
C ASP A 77 12.08 5.17 -6.87
N ILE A 78 11.38 4.24 -6.22
CA ILE A 78 10.61 3.21 -6.92
C ILE A 78 9.29 2.96 -6.18
N ALA A 79 8.18 3.09 -6.89
CA ALA A 79 6.86 2.69 -6.40
C ALA A 79 6.46 1.32 -6.99
N PHE A 80 6.19 0.36 -6.11
CA PHE A 80 5.56 -0.91 -6.48
C PHE A 80 4.08 -0.84 -6.11
N ILE A 81 3.21 -0.86 -7.10
CA ILE A 81 1.77 -0.66 -6.90
C ILE A 81 1.02 -1.91 -7.32
N GLY A 82 0.40 -2.58 -6.33
CA GLY A 82 -0.51 -3.70 -6.57
C GLY A 82 -1.85 -3.22 -7.12
N ALA A 83 -2.27 -3.73 -8.27
CA ALA A 83 -3.54 -3.41 -8.89
C ALA A 83 -4.35 -4.68 -9.22
N PRO A 84 -5.65 -4.74 -8.84
CA PRO A 84 -6.55 -5.84 -9.19
C PRO A 84 -6.64 -6.14 -10.68
N THR A 85 -6.54 -5.11 -11.53
CA THR A 85 -6.40 -5.27 -12.98
C THR A 85 -5.43 -4.23 -13.52
N CYS A 86 -4.66 -4.62 -14.53
CA CYS A 86 -3.78 -3.74 -15.28
C CYS A 86 -3.79 -4.18 -16.75
N ASP A 87 -3.71 -3.25 -17.69
CA ASP A 87 -3.43 -3.61 -19.08
C ASP A 87 -1.93 -3.62 -19.38
N GLU A 88 -1.56 -4.05 -20.57
CA GLU A 88 -0.17 -4.20 -21.02
C GLU A 88 0.60 -2.86 -21.10
N TYR A 89 -0.10 -1.73 -21.13
CA TYR A 89 0.48 -0.39 -21.15
C TYR A 89 0.56 0.26 -19.77
N GLY A 90 -0.05 -0.35 -18.73
CA GLY A 90 0.05 0.15 -17.36
C GLY A 90 -1.17 0.89 -16.84
N ASN A 91 -2.32 0.90 -17.54
CA ASN A 91 -3.55 1.45 -16.97
C ASN A 91 -4.06 0.54 -15.86
N MET A 92 -3.98 1.01 -14.62
CA MET A 92 -4.37 0.27 -13.42
C MET A 92 -5.77 0.63 -12.95
N ARG A 93 -6.55 -0.39 -12.55
CA ARG A 93 -7.85 -0.20 -11.87
C ARG A 93 -7.87 -0.94 -10.55
N ALA A 94 -8.64 -0.38 -9.63
CA ALA A 94 -8.84 -0.95 -8.30
C ALA A 94 -9.89 -2.08 -8.26
N ASN A 95 -10.50 -2.39 -9.39
CA ASN A 95 -11.60 -3.36 -9.50
C ASN A 95 -11.49 -4.20 -10.79
N GLY A 96 -12.36 -5.20 -10.89
CA GLY A 96 -12.49 -6.07 -12.07
C GLY A 96 -11.63 -7.32 -12.03
N GLY A 97 -10.82 -7.53 -10.99
CA GLY A 97 -10.01 -8.74 -10.75
C GLY A 97 -10.46 -9.53 -9.53
N LYS A 98 -9.77 -10.65 -9.27
CA LYS A 98 -10.03 -11.48 -8.08
C LYS A 98 -9.70 -10.78 -6.76
N SER A 99 -8.83 -9.78 -6.80
CA SER A 99 -8.34 -9.01 -5.63
C SER A 99 -8.91 -7.60 -5.58
N ASP A 100 -10.18 -7.45 -5.95
CA ASP A 100 -10.91 -6.19 -5.98
C ASP A 100 -10.80 -5.41 -4.66
N CYS A 101 -10.24 -4.20 -4.67
CA CYS A 101 -9.95 -3.42 -3.47
C CYS A 101 -10.73 -2.09 -3.38
N GLY A 102 -11.55 -1.79 -4.38
CA GLY A 102 -12.41 -0.61 -4.45
C GLY A 102 -11.71 0.65 -4.93
N VAL A 103 -10.58 1.05 -4.33
CA VAL A 103 -9.81 2.24 -4.73
C VAL A 103 -8.32 2.00 -4.57
N LEU A 104 -7.49 2.61 -5.42
CA LEU A 104 -6.03 2.64 -5.27
C LEU A 104 -5.55 3.78 -4.37
N SER A 105 -6.46 4.74 -4.07
CA SER A 105 -6.24 5.80 -3.09
C SER A 105 -4.92 6.54 -3.32
N TYR A 106 -4.11 6.71 -2.27
CA TYR A 106 -2.85 7.46 -2.34
C TYR A 106 -1.71 6.76 -3.10
N ALA A 107 -1.90 5.55 -3.61
CA ALA A 107 -0.99 4.98 -4.60
C ALA A 107 -0.93 5.81 -5.90
N MET A 108 -1.96 6.63 -6.17
CA MET A 108 -1.94 7.62 -7.25
C MET A 108 -0.81 8.64 -7.06
N VAL A 109 -0.63 9.14 -5.85
CA VAL A 109 0.45 10.11 -5.55
C VAL A 109 1.81 9.42 -5.63
N ASP A 110 1.93 8.18 -5.18
CA ASP A 110 3.16 7.40 -5.35
C ASP A 110 3.51 7.25 -6.84
N ALA A 111 2.52 6.98 -7.70
CA ALA A 111 2.73 6.86 -9.13
C ALA A 111 3.15 8.19 -9.79
N GLN A 112 2.55 9.29 -9.38
CA GLN A 112 2.81 10.61 -9.98
C GLN A 112 4.17 11.20 -9.61
N TYR A 113 4.74 10.82 -8.46
CA TYR A 113 5.93 11.46 -7.89
C TYR A 113 7.13 10.51 -7.70
N ALA A 114 7.00 9.22 -7.98
CA ALA A 114 8.12 8.30 -7.96
C ALA A 114 8.98 8.44 -9.22
N ASP A 115 10.30 8.22 -9.11
CA ASP A 115 11.20 8.19 -10.26
C ASP A 115 10.90 7.02 -11.20
N LYS A 116 10.45 5.88 -10.63
CA LYS A 116 10.04 4.69 -11.36
C LYS A 116 8.80 4.06 -10.75
N VAL A 117 7.89 3.61 -11.60
CA VAL A 117 6.64 2.97 -11.21
C VAL A 117 6.52 1.59 -11.83
N VAL A 118 6.32 0.60 -10.96
CA VAL A 118 6.08 -0.79 -11.33
C VAL A 118 4.65 -1.16 -10.97
N ALA A 119 3.79 -1.32 -11.98
CA ALA A 119 2.47 -1.92 -11.81
C ALA A 119 2.62 -3.41 -11.56
N VAL A 120 2.09 -3.92 -10.46
CA VAL A 120 2.09 -5.35 -10.12
C VAL A 120 0.65 -5.84 -10.15
N THR A 121 0.34 -6.80 -11.03
CA THR A 121 -1.02 -7.32 -11.17
C THR A 121 -1.04 -8.84 -11.26
N ASP A 122 -2.12 -9.43 -10.79
CA ASP A 122 -2.44 -10.85 -10.98
C ASP A 122 -3.59 -11.07 -11.99
N CYS A 123 -3.95 -9.99 -12.71
CA CYS A 123 -4.98 -10.01 -13.74
C CYS A 123 -4.65 -9.00 -14.85
N LEU A 124 -3.89 -9.46 -15.84
CA LEU A 124 -3.64 -8.67 -17.04
C LEU A 124 -4.88 -8.70 -17.92
N VAL A 125 -5.35 -7.53 -18.34
CA VAL A 125 -6.55 -7.37 -19.19
C VAL A 125 -6.19 -6.67 -20.49
N PRO A 126 -7.00 -6.83 -21.56
CA PRO A 126 -6.77 -6.11 -22.81
C PRO A 126 -6.83 -4.60 -22.66
N PHE A 127 -5.99 -3.89 -23.41
CA PHE A 127 -6.07 -2.43 -23.56
C PHE A 127 -7.37 -2.02 -24.28
N PRO A 128 -8.03 -0.90 -23.88
CA PRO A 128 -7.71 -0.04 -22.75
C PRO A 128 -8.44 -0.46 -21.46
N ASN A 129 -7.72 -0.49 -20.32
CA ASN A 129 -8.30 -0.74 -19.01
C ASN A 129 -8.81 0.57 -18.39
N ILE A 130 -9.96 1.04 -18.83
CA ILE A 130 -10.55 2.34 -18.47
C ILE A 130 -11.91 2.20 -17.75
N PRO A 131 -12.31 3.18 -16.91
CA PRO A 131 -11.51 4.33 -16.48
C PRO A 131 -10.36 3.91 -15.57
N ALA A 132 -9.13 4.36 -15.88
CA ALA A 132 -7.96 4.01 -15.08
C ALA A 132 -7.93 4.82 -13.78
N SER A 133 -7.60 4.16 -12.67
CA SER A 133 -7.30 4.83 -11.40
C SER A 133 -5.90 5.43 -11.41
N ILE A 134 -4.95 4.75 -12.08
CA ILE A 134 -3.61 5.24 -12.38
C ILE A 134 -3.41 5.01 -13.87
N SER A 135 -3.01 6.07 -14.57
CA SER A 135 -2.84 6.05 -16.02
C SER A 135 -1.48 5.47 -16.41
N MET A 136 -1.42 4.87 -17.59
CA MET A 136 -0.18 4.38 -18.19
C MET A 136 0.91 5.44 -18.32
N VAL A 137 0.57 6.73 -18.31
CA VAL A 137 1.56 7.82 -18.40
C VAL A 137 2.45 7.91 -17.16
N ASP A 138 1.98 7.38 -16.03
CA ASP A 138 2.69 7.36 -14.75
C ASP A 138 3.36 5.99 -14.49
N VAL A 139 3.39 5.07 -15.47
CA VAL A 139 3.85 3.68 -15.26
C VAL A 139 5.01 3.35 -16.19
N ASP A 140 6.13 2.89 -15.63
CA ASP A 140 7.31 2.48 -16.40
C ASP A 140 7.31 0.99 -16.73
N TYR A 141 6.80 0.16 -15.83
CA TYR A 141 6.86 -1.30 -15.97
C TYR A 141 5.56 -1.98 -15.52
N VAL A 142 5.19 -3.04 -16.22
CA VAL A 142 4.08 -3.94 -15.82
C VAL A 142 4.67 -5.30 -15.47
N CYS A 143 4.40 -5.75 -14.24
CA CYS A 143 4.82 -7.03 -13.72
C CYS A 143 3.58 -7.89 -13.43
N VAL A 144 3.46 -9.00 -14.13
CA VAL A 144 2.37 -9.97 -13.89
C VAL A 144 2.86 -11.03 -12.92
N VAL A 145 2.09 -11.26 -11.87
CA VAL A 145 2.37 -12.24 -10.81
C VAL A 145 1.20 -13.18 -10.64
N ASP A 146 1.41 -14.31 -10.00
CA ASP A 146 0.33 -15.31 -9.76
C ASP A 146 -0.73 -14.75 -8.79
N GLU A 147 -0.30 -13.95 -7.80
CA GLU A 147 -1.17 -13.42 -6.76
C GLU A 147 -0.58 -12.13 -6.17
N ILE A 148 -1.37 -11.05 -6.09
CA ILE A 148 -0.98 -9.80 -5.41
C ILE A 148 -1.29 -9.84 -3.92
N GLY A 149 -1.96 -10.87 -3.44
CA GLY A 149 -2.33 -11.10 -2.06
C GLY A 149 -3.55 -12.01 -1.94
N ASN A 150 -4.01 -12.26 -0.72
CA ASN A 150 -5.15 -13.14 -0.49
C ASN A 150 -6.48 -12.44 -0.85
N PRO A 151 -7.18 -12.81 -1.94
CA PRO A 151 -8.39 -12.15 -2.40
C PRO A 151 -9.49 -12.07 -1.34
N ALA A 152 -9.65 -13.11 -0.52
CA ALA A 152 -10.64 -13.17 0.54
C ALA A 152 -10.42 -12.13 1.66
N LYS A 153 -9.22 -11.54 1.74
CA LYS A 153 -8.87 -10.52 2.74
C LYS A 153 -8.71 -9.13 2.14
N ILE A 154 -8.56 -9.02 0.83
CA ILE A 154 -8.36 -7.78 0.09
C ILE A 154 -9.68 -7.30 -0.50
N ALA A 155 -10.49 -8.21 -1.04
CA ALA A 155 -11.69 -7.87 -1.79
C ALA A 155 -12.65 -6.95 -1.02
N THR A 156 -13.24 -6.01 -1.72
CA THR A 156 -14.29 -5.13 -1.24
C THR A 156 -15.45 -5.96 -0.67
N GLY A 157 -15.89 -5.63 0.56
CA GLY A 157 -16.92 -6.39 1.25
C GLY A 157 -16.42 -7.61 2.05
N ALA A 158 -15.12 -7.84 2.12
CA ALA A 158 -14.54 -8.88 2.99
C ALA A 158 -14.80 -8.62 4.49
N ALA A 159 -14.99 -7.36 4.88
CA ALA A 159 -15.34 -6.99 6.24
C ALA A 159 -16.82 -7.30 6.51
N LYS A 160 -17.07 -8.14 7.51
CA LYS A 160 -18.44 -8.44 7.94
C LYS A 160 -18.99 -7.32 8.85
N PRO A 161 -20.28 -6.97 8.75
CA PRO A 161 -20.89 -6.07 9.70
C PRO A 161 -20.68 -6.55 11.14
N THR A 162 -20.47 -5.62 12.05
CA THR A 162 -20.27 -5.95 13.48
C THR A 162 -21.57 -6.45 14.09
N THR A 163 -21.48 -7.44 14.97
CA THR A 163 -22.57 -7.90 15.83
C THR A 163 -22.45 -7.37 17.27
N ASP A 164 -21.39 -6.61 17.57
CA ASP A 164 -21.19 -5.99 18.88
C ASP A 164 -22.20 -4.86 19.08
N VAL A 165 -23.12 -5.04 20.01
CA VAL A 165 -24.22 -4.11 20.32
C VAL A 165 -23.70 -2.70 20.63
N ARG A 166 -22.58 -2.58 21.34
CA ARG A 166 -21.98 -1.27 21.66
C ARG A 166 -21.52 -0.53 20.41
N LYS A 167 -20.89 -1.24 19.47
CA LYS A 167 -20.46 -0.66 18.19
C LYS A 167 -21.63 -0.28 17.30
N ILE A 168 -22.70 -1.07 17.32
CA ILE A 168 -23.96 -0.75 16.61
C ILE A 168 -24.58 0.53 17.18
N MET A 169 -24.69 0.63 18.51
CA MET A 169 -25.18 1.83 19.17
C MET A 169 -24.32 3.06 18.86
N MET A 170 -23.00 2.92 18.90
CA MET A 170 -22.09 4.03 18.52
C MET A 170 -22.32 4.48 17.08
N ALA A 171 -22.46 3.54 16.13
CA ALA A 171 -22.73 3.86 14.74
C ALA A 171 -24.10 4.57 14.58
N ASP A 172 -25.13 4.12 15.30
CA ASP A 172 -26.46 4.75 15.29
C ASP A 172 -26.41 6.19 15.81
N TYR A 173 -25.72 6.45 16.92
CA TYR A 173 -25.51 7.81 17.40
C TYR A 173 -24.73 8.66 16.41
N CYS A 174 -23.64 8.16 15.85
CA CYS A 174 -22.86 8.91 14.82
C CYS A 174 -23.74 9.26 13.62
N THR A 175 -24.55 8.33 13.12
CA THR A 175 -25.43 8.54 11.99
C THR A 175 -26.44 9.67 12.27
N LYS A 176 -27.01 9.73 13.47
CA LYS A 176 -27.95 10.79 13.87
C LYS A 176 -27.33 12.19 13.92
N PHE A 177 -26.01 12.29 14.01
CA PHE A 177 -25.30 13.60 13.96
C PHE A 177 -24.98 14.04 12.54
N VAL A 178 -24.95 13.14 11.57
CA VAL A 178 -24.53 13.40 10.19
C VAL A 178 -25.71 13.64 9.25
N VAL A 179 -26.91 13.21 9.61
CA VAL A 179 -28.14 13.31 8.78
C VAL A 179 -28.98 14.53 9.19
#